data_512232dcac170092b6aa1fa4eff5cc1e
#
_entry.id   512232dcac170092b6aa1fa4eff5cc1e
#
_cell.length_a   1.000
_cell.length_b   1.000
_cell.length_c   1.000
_cell.angle_alpha   90.00
_cell.angle_beta   90.00
_cell.angle_gamma   90.00
#
_symmetry.space_group_name_H-M   'P 1'
#
loop_
_entity.id
_entity.type
_entity.pdbx_description
1 polymer ?
#
loop_
_entity_poly.entity_id
_entity_poly.type
_entity_poly.pdbx_seq_one_letter_code
_entity_poly.pdbx_strand_id
1 'polypeptide(L)'
;MSLDLSRHRRARRQPFCTERARPRARETALSQDHHHDHCGHDHGPRHIYIYSPSGAVRDKAAFRRGVARLKAMGHEVEVDPDALASHTRFAGDDDTRLAAIHRAAASGADVALISRGGYGLTRILPRIQYKAVAKAVARGTQFVGVSDFTAFQCALLAKTGATSWAGPALVGDLGVEGEPDDIMLACLDDLFTGHGEGSGWRMHAEKPLPDGRPAVRDIYVKKATLWGGNLAMLCSLVGTPYLPQIKGGVLFLEDVG
;
A
#
# COMPACT_ATOMS: atom_id res chain seq x y z
N MET A 1 2.03 47.27 17.74
CA MET A 1 0.63 47.05 17.32
C MET A 1 0.30 45.60 17.54
N SER A 2 -0.40 45.32 18.63
CA SER A 2 -0.81 43.99 19.11
C SER A 2 -2.17 43.66 18.49
N LEU A 3 -2.35 42.47 17.97
CA LEU A 3 -3.67 41.94 17.65
C LEU A 3 -3.79 40.56 18.27
N ASP A 4 -4.53 40.53 19.36
CA ASP A 4 -5.08 39.39 20.08
C ASP A 4 -6.23 38.77 19.27
N LEU A 5 -6.22 37.46 19.08
CA LEU A 5 -7.36 36.70 18.58
C LEU A 5 -7.48 35.38 19.34
N SER A 6 -7.96 35.48 20.57
CA SER A 6 -8.58 34.37 21.30
C SER A 6 -9.99 34.12 20.77
N ARG A 7 -10.25 32.99 20.12
CA ARG A 7 -11.60 32.39 20.01
C ARG A 7 -11.55 30.90 20.24
N HIS A 8 -11.93 30.53 21.45
CA HIS A 8 -12.27 29.17 21.85
C HIS A 8 -13.42 28.60 21.02
N ARG A 9 -13.23 27.44 20.42
CA ARG A 9 -14.33 26.50 20.14
C ARG A 9 -14.11 25.23 20.95
N ARG A 10 -15.00 25.00 21.90
CA ARG A 10 -15.10 23.78 22.72
C ARG A 10 -15.53 22.61 21.81
N ALA A 11 -14.68 21.62 21.67
CA ALA A 11 -15.09 20.29 21.19
C ALA A 11 -15.68 19.50 22.35
N ARG A 12 -16.87 19.00 22.17
CA ARG A 12 -17.59 18.13 23.14
C ARG A 12 -16.86 16.80 23.22
N ARG A 13 -16.47 16.43 24.44
CA ARG A 13 -16.00 15.07 24.79
C ARG A 13 -17.21 14.16 24.89
N GLN A 14 -17.22 13.05 24.20
CA GLN A 14 -18.12 11.92 24.46
C GLN A 14 -17.49 11.01 25.55
N PRO A 15 -18.30 10.40 26.45
CA PRO A 15 -17.79 9.65 27.55
C PRO A 15 -17.41 8.21 27.18
N PHE A 16 -16.29 7.75 27.74
CA PHE A 16 -15.85 6.37 27.72
C PHE A 16 -16.87 5.48 28.45
N CYS A 17 -17.28 4.40 27.81
CA CYS A 17 -18.08 3.36 28.41
C CYS A 17 -17.18 2.45 29.26
N THR A 18 -17.33 2.50 30.57
CA THR A 18 -16.68 1.56 31.52
C THR A 18 -17.57 0.34 31.69
N GLU A 19 -17.16 -0.80 31.20
CA GLU A 19 -17.87 -2.06 31.40
C GLU A 19 -17.36 -2.77 32.65
N ARG A 20 -18.32 -3.02 33.55
CA ARG A 20 -18.09 -3.72 34.85
C ARG A 20 -18.02 -5.23 34.61
N ALA A 21 -17.03 -5.85 35.20
CA ALA A 21 -16.88 -7.30 35.32
C ALA A 21 -18.08 -7.98 36.01
N ARG A 22 -18.54 -9.10 35.44
CA ARG A 22 -19.44 -10.08 36.08
C ARG A 22 -18.85 -11.50 36.03
N PRO A 23 -19.24 -12.39 36.97
CA PRO A 23 -18.45 -13.56 37.34
C PRO A 23 -18.72 -14.81 36.49
N ARG A 24 -17.76 -15.74 36.56
CA ARG A 24 -17.69 -17.06 35.89
C ARG A 24 -18.94 -17.94 36.16
N ALA A 25 -19.42 -18.57 35.07
CA ALA A 25 -20.24 -19.79 35.12
C ALA A 25 -19.82 -20.77 34.04
N ARG A 26 -19.44 -21.94 34.47
CA ARG A 26 -19.40 -23.31 33.94
C ARG A 26 -19.37 -23.57 32.44
N GLU A 27 -18.35 -24.36 32.09
CA GLU A 27 -18.16 -25.09 30.82
C GLU A 27 -19.34 -26.00 30.50
N THR A 28 -19.81 -25.91 29.26
CA THR A 28 -20.40 -27.03 28.52
C THR A 28 -19.88 -26.96 27.08
N ALA A 29 -19.23 -28.02 26.65
CA ALA A 29 -18.71 -28.20 25.32
C ALA A 29 -19.85 -28.27 24.30
N LEU A 30 -19.82 -27.39 23.33
CA LEU A 30 -20.59 -27.51 22.08
C LEU A 30 -19.66 -27.05 20.95
N SER A 31 -19.54 -27.94 19.96
CA SER A 31 -18.88 -27.70 18.70
C SER A 31 -19.40 -26.40 18.08
N GLN A 32 -18.56 -25.41 17.90
CA GLN A 32 -18.87 -24.21 17.17
C GLN A 32 -18.12 -24.24 15.85
N ASP A 33 -18.89 -24.43 14.78
CA ASP A 33 -18.53 -24.01 13.46
C ASP A 33 -18.23 -22.51 13.51
N HIS A 34 -16.96 -22.15 13.41
CA HIS A 34 -16.56 -20.76 13.27
C HIS A 34 -16.90 -20.30 11.83
N HIS A 35 -18.13 -19.89 11.63
CA HIS A 35 -18.40 -18.90 10.62
C HIS A 35 -17.70 -17.62 11.09
N HIS A 36 -16.59 -17.28 10.48
CA HIS A 36 -16.05 -15.93 10.56
C HIS A 36 -17.05 -15.02 9.84
N ASP A 37 -17.92 -14.38 10.62
CA ASP A 37 -18.60 -13.17 10.16
C ASP A 37 -17.51 -12.13 9.90
N HIS A 38 -17.08 -12.04 8.64
CA HIS A 38 -16.42 -10.84 8.18
C HIS A 38 -17.44 -9.71 8.38
N CYS A 39 -17.18 -8.84 9.34
CA CYS A 39 -17.85 -7.53 9.38
C CYS A 39 -17.34 -6.75 8.17
N GLY A 40 -17.93 -7.08 7.01
CA GLY A 40 -17.75 -6.31 5.80
C GLY A 40 -18.32 -4.93 6.05
N HIS A 41 -17.46 -3.96 6.27
CA HIS A 41 -17.83 -2.58 6.14
C HIS A 41 -18.26 -2.40 4.68
N ASP A 42 -19.53 -2.13 4.47
CA ASP A 42 -20.13 -1.92 3.15
C ASP A 42 -19.57 -0.62 2.56
N HIS A 43 -18.40 -0.75 1.97
CA HIS A 43 -17.77 0.31 1.21
C HIS A 43 -18.19 0.13 -0.24
N GLY A 44 -18.89 1.11 -0.75
CA GLY A 44 -19.37 1.08 -2.13
C GLY A 44 -18.28 0.72 -3.14
N PRO A 45 -18.64 0.31 -4.37
CA PRO A 45 -17.70 -0.13 -5.38
C PRO A 45 -16.61 0.92 -5.62
N ARG A 46 -15.35 0.46 -5.74
CA ARG A 46 -14.21 1.28 -6.13
C ARG A 46 -13.94 1.09 -7.61
N HIS A 47 -13.56 2.16 -8.30
CA HIS A 47 -13.00 2.08 -9.64
C HIS A 47 -11.50 1.78 -9.53
N ILE A 48 -11.08 0.62 -10.01
CA ILE A 48 -9.70 0.12 -9.93
C ILE A 48 -9.12 0.04 -11.34
N TYR A 49 -8.06 0.81 -11.60
CA TYR A 49 -7.31 0.78 -12.85
C TYR A 49 -6.09 -0.11 -12.75
N ILE A 50 -6.03 -1.19 -13.54
CA ILE A 50 -4.93 -2.16 -13.54
C ILE A 50 -3.93 -1.80 -14.65
N TYR A 51 -2.66 -1.59 -14.30
CA TYR A 51 -1.61 -1.26 -15.25
C TYR A 51 -0.28 -1.96 -14.95
N SER A 52 0.63 -1.99 -15.92
CA SER A 52 1.90 -2.73 -15.83
C SER A 52 3.09 -1.81 -16.08
N PRO A 53 3.63 -1.14 -15.05
CA PRO A 53 4.75 -0.21 -15.22
C PRO A 53 6.14 -0.88 -15.22
N SER A 54 6.22 -2.17 -14.86
CA SER A 54 7.46 -2.89 -14.58
C SER A 54 7.63 -4.13 -15.45
N GLY A 55 7.58 -5.30 -14.84
CA GLY A 55 7.77 -6.59 -15.51
C GLY A 55 6.57 -7.06 -16.33
N ALA A 56 6.83 -7.81 -17.40
CA ALA A 56 5.79 -8.43 -18.20
C ALA A 56 4.99 -9.48 -17.39
N VAL A 57 3.69 -9.48 -17.54
CA VAL A 57 2.80 -10.50 -16.99
C VAL A 57 3.03 -11.83 -17.75
N ARG A 58 3.66 -12.79 -17.09
CA ARG A 58 3.90 -14.13 -17.65
C ARG A 58 2.70 -15.05 -17.44
N ASP A 59 2.14 -15.04 -16.25
CA ASP A 59 0.93 -15.80 -15.93
C ASP A 59 -0.33 -14.97 -16.21
N LYS A 60 -0.84 -15.16 -17.45
CA LYS A 60 -2.08 -14.51 -17.86
C LYS A 60 -3.31 -15.12 -17.19
N ALA A 61 -3.23 -16.35 -16.67
CA ALA A 61 -4.32 -16.98 -15.93
C ALA A 61 -4.44 -16.32 -14.55
N ALA A 62 -3.33 -16.15 -13.84
CA ALA A 62 -3.29 -15.40 -12.57
C ALA A 62 -3.78 -13.96 -12.75
N PHE A 63 -3.39 -13.26 -13.82
CA PHE A 63 -3.90 -11.93 -14.12
C PHE A 63 -5.44 -11.91 -14.23
N ARG A 64 -6.00 -12.86 -15.02
CA ARG A 64 -7.47 -12.96 -15.17
C ARG A 64 -8.17 -13.31 -13.86
N ARG A 65 -7.57 -14.20 -13.02
CA ARG A 65 -8.12 -14.54 -11.70
C ARG A 65 -8.16 -13.32 -10.80
N GLY A 66 -7.07 -12.53 -10.72
CA GLY A 66 -7.04 -11.31 -9.92
C GLY A 66 -8.09 -10.29 -10.34
N VAL A 67 -8.25 -10.06 -11.65
CA VAL A 67 -9.31 -9.18 -12.19
C VAL A 67 -10.70 -9.71 -11.81
N ALA A 68 -10.93 -11.02 -11.97
CA ALA A 68 -12.21 -11.63 -11.63
C ALA A 68 -12.55 -11.51 -10.15
N ARG A 69 -11.55 -11.67 -9.26
CA ARG A 69 -11.72 -11.49 -7.81
C ARG A 69 -12.11 -10.07 -7.44
N LEU A 70 -11.40 -9.08 -7.93
CA LEU A 70 -11.74 -7.68 -7.67
C LEU A 70 -13.18 -7.36 -8.12
N LYS A 71 -13.60 -7.90 -9.28
CA LYS A 71 -14.99 -7.78 -9.75
C LYS A 71 -15.98 -8.51 -8.86
N ALA A 72 -15.63 -9.73 -8.38
CA ALA A 72 -16.46 -10.49 -7.46
C ALA A 72 -16.60 -9.81 -6.08
N MET A 73 -15.60 -9.02 -5.68
CA MET A 73 -15.66 -8.16 -4.48
C MET A 73 -16.52 -6.91 -4.69
N GLY A 74 -17.12 -6.73 -5.87
CA GLY A 74 -18.04 -5.63 -6.17
C GLY A 74 -17.36 -4.39 -6.78
N HIS A 75 -16.09 -4.44 -7.11
CA HIS A 75 -15.38 -3.29 -7.68
C HIS A 75 -15.54 -3.18 -9.20
N GLU A 76 -15.50 -1.96 -9.73
CA GLU A 76 -15.34 -1.69 -11.15
C GLU A 76 -13.85 -1.81 -11.51
N VAL A 77 -13.52 -2.70 -12.46
CA VAL A 77 -12.12 -2.94 -12.85
C VAL A 77 -11.91 -2.57 -14.30
N GLU A 78 -11.10 -1.54 -14.51
CA GLU A 78 -10.59 -1.13 -15.81
C GLU A 78 -9.16 -1.68 -15.99
N VAL A 79 -8.88 -2.22 -17.16
CA VAL A 79 -7.56 -2.77 -17.49
C VAL A 79 -6.91 -1.89 -18.56
N ASP A 80 -5.70 -1.42 -18.28
CA ASP A 80 -4.89 -0.66 -19.23
C ASP A 80 -4.73 -1.46 -20.54
N PRO A 81 -4.87 -0.84 -21.71
CA PRO A 81 -4.78 -1.54 -22.99
C PRO A 81 -3.43 -2.26 -23.19
N ASP A 82 -2.36 -1.77 -22.57
CA ASP A 82 -1.03 -2.36 -22.66
C ASP A 82 -0.66 -3.22 -21.42
N ALA A 83 -1.60 -3.50 -20.52
CA ALA A 83 -1.32 -4.25 -19.28
C ALA A 83 -0.67 -5.62 -19.50
N LEU A 84 -0.92 -6.25 -20.66
CA LEU A 84 -0.36 -7.55 -21.03
C LEU A 84 0.72 -7.43 -22.13
N ALA A 85 1.20 -6.23 -22.43
CA ALA A 85 2.31 -6.03 -23.35
C ALA A 85 3.59 -6.71 -22.83
N SER A 86 4.45 -7.13 -23.74
CA SER A 86 5.69 -7.80 -23.40
C SER A 86 6.80 -7.44 -24.39
N HIS A 87 7.89 -6.93 -23.83
CA HIS A 87 9.14 -6.70 -24.54
C HIS A 87 10.28 -7.22 -23.66
N THR A 88 10.91 -8.32 -24.06
CA THR A 88 11.91 -9.05 -23.25
C THR A 88 11.35 -9.41 -21.87
N ARG A 89 11.82 -8.78 -20.80
CA ARG A 89 11.34 -8.99 -19.41
C ARG A 89 10.32 -7.95 -18.96
N PHE A 90 10.12 -6.88 -19.74
CA PHE A 90 9.32 -5.72 -19.38
C PHE A 90 7.90 -5.80 -19.96
N ALA A 91 6.99 -5.08 -19.36
CA ALA A 91 5.62 -4.92 -19.85
C ALA A 91 5.55 -3.89 -20.99
N GLY A 92 6.12 -4.25 -22.13
CA GLY A 92 6.35 -3.34 -23.24
C GLY A 92 7.70 -2.61 -23.14
N ASP A 93 7.97 -1.72 -24.08
CA ASP A 93 9.14 -0.85 -24.08
C ASP A 93 9.02 0.27 -23.02
N ASP A 94 10.01 1.15 -22.96
CA ASP A 94 10.01 2.23 -21.97
C ASP A 94 8.85 3.22 -22.21
N ASP A 95 8.48 3.48 -23.47
CA ASP A 95 7.37 4.39 -23.84
C ASP A 95 6.01 3.80 -23.46
N THR A 96 5.80 2.53 -23.74
CA THR A 96 4.58 1.79 -23.37
C THR A 96 4.34 1.84 -21.86
N ARG A 97 5.36 1.53 -21.05
CA ARG A 97 5.26 1.53 -19.58
C ARG A 97 5.07 2.93 -19.00
N LEU A 98 5.75 3.92 -19.59
CA LEU A 98 5.59 5.33 -19.21
C LEU A 98 4.16 5.81 -19.51
N ALA A 99 3.65 5.50 -20.70
CA ALA A 99 2.29 5.83 -21.10
C ALA A 99 1.25 5.19 -20.18
N ALA A 100 1.46 3.93 -19.74
CA ALA A 100 0.59 3.25 -18.79
C ALA A 100 0.49 3.99 -17.45
N ILE A 101 1.61 4.50 -16.91
CA ILE A 101 1.60 5.35 -15.69
C ILE A 101 0.79 6.63 -15.92
N HIS A 102 0.94 7.26 -17.06
CA HIS A 102 0.24 8.51 -17.37
C HIS A 102 -1.26 8.28 -17.60
N ARG A 103 -1.66 7.15 -18.23
CA ARG A 103 -3.07 6.75 -18.35
C ARG A 103 -3.68 6.45 -16.99
N ALA A 104 -2.97 5.74 -16.11
CA ALA A 104 -3.41 5.50 -14.74
C ALA A 104 -3.65 6.83 -13.99
N ALA A 105 -2.76 7.82 -14.15
CA ALA A 105 -2.95 9.15 -13.55
C ALA A 105 -4.10 9.95 -14.16
N ALA A 106 -4.50 9.65 -15.38
CA ALA A 106 -5.59 10.33 -16.11
C ALA A 106 -6.94 9.61 -16.00
N SER A 107 -6.96 8.33 -15.58
CA SER A 107 -8.18 7.48 -15.56
C SER A 107 -9.30 7.99 -14.67
N GLY A 108 -8.96 8.74 -13.62
CA GLY A 108 -9.93 9.14 -12.59
C GLY A 108 -10.30 8.01 -11.63
N ALA A 109 -9.62 6.86 -11.69
CA ALA A 109 -9.85 5.74 -10.82
C ALA A 109 -9.53 6.08 -9.34
N ASP A 110 -10.24 5.43 -8.43
CA ASP A 110 -9.95 5.51 -6.98
C ASP A 110 -8.61 4.85 -6.67
N VAL A 111 -8.31 3.74 -7.36
CA VAL A 111 -7.10 2.95 -7.14
C VAL A 111 -6.41 2.66 -8.47
N ALA A 112 -5.13 2.99 -8.57
CA ALA A 112 -4.23 2.58 -9.65
C ALA A 112 -3.33 1.45 -9.15
N LEU A 113 -3.70 0.20 -9.45
CA LEU A 113 -3.06 -1.01 -8.95
C LEU A 113 -2.13 -1.61 -9.99
N ILE A 114 -0.88 -1.89 -9.62
CA ILE A 114 0.06 -2.55 -10.53
C ILE A 114 -0.32 -4.01 -10.76
N SER A 115 -0.08 -4.50 -11.98
CA SER A 115 -0.25 -5.92 -12.27
C SER A 115 0.77 -6.79 -11.54
N ARG A 116 2.03 -6.35 -11.50
CA ARG A 116 3.15 -6.98 -10.80
C ARG A 116 4.34 -6.04 -10.67
N GLY A 117 5.26 -6.38 -9.76
CA GLY A 117 6.59 -5.80 -9.75
C GLY A 117 7.50 -6.30 -10.88
N GLY A 118 8.76 -6.45 -10.62
CA GLY A 118 9.76 -6.92 -11.58
C GLY A 118 10.91 -5.93 -11.74
N TYR A 119 11.07 -5.37 -12.94
CA TYR A 119 12.21 -4.52 -13.26
C TYR A 119 11.81 -3.37 -14.20
N GLY A 120 12.59 -2.29 -14.16
CA GLY A 120 12.62 -1.31 -15.23
C GLY A 120 12.04 0.06 -14.90
N LEU A 121 11.45 0.26 -13.73
CA LEU A 121 10.98 1.58 -13.34
C LEU A 121 12.10 2.61 -13.26
N THR A 122 13.28 2.24 -12.77
CA THR A 122 14.45 3.13 -12.71
C THR A 122 14.83 3.72 -14.07
N ARG A 123 14.57 3.01 -15.19
CA ARG A 123 14.85 3.49 -16.54
C ARG A 123 13.95 4.64 -16.97
N ILE A 124 12.72 4.67 -16.49
CA ILE A 124 11.69 5.62 -16.94
C ILE A 124 11.42 6.75 -15.94
N LEU A 125 11.99 6.69 -14.74
CA LEU A 125 11.85 7.74 -13.72
C LEU A 125 12.08 9.17 -14.25
N PRO A 126 13.10 9.45 -15.10
CA PRO A 126 13.33 10.81 -15.59
C PRO A 126 12.21 11.36 -16.46
N ARG A 127 11.37 10.51 -17.02
CA ARG A 127 10.34 10.86 -17.99
C ARG A 127 8.92 10.89 -17.40
N ILE A 128 8.75 10.45 -16.14
CA ILE A 128 7.45 10.47 -15.46
C ILE A 128 6.99 11.91 -15.22
N GLN A 129 5.75 12.19 -15.58
CA GLN A 129 5.10 13.46 -15.32
C GLN A 129 4.60 13.54 -13.86
N TYR A 130 5.53 13.65 -12.90
CA TYR A 130 5.23 13.61 -11.47
C TYR A 130 4.14 14.61 -11.04
N LYS A 131 4.07 15.79 -11.66
CA LYS A 131 3.02 16.76 -11.37
C LYS A 131 1.62 16.27 -11.76
N ALA A 132 1.50 15.50 -12.86
CA ALA A 132 0.24 14.89 -13.26
C ALA A 132 -0.17 13.78 -12.30
N VAL A 133 0.76 12.93 -11.90
CA VAL A 133 0.54 11.89 -10.89
C VAL A 133 0.14 12.49 -9.55
N ALA A 134 0.85 13.52 -9.08
CA ALA A 134 0.53 14.21 -7.82
C ALA A 134 -0.86 14.87 -7.86
N LYS A 135 -1.30 15.39 -9.01
CA LYS A 135 -2.67 15.88 -9.20
C LYS A 135 -3.71 14.77 -9.09
N ALA A 136 -3.41 13.58 -9.61
CA ALA A 136 -4.29 12.40 -9.44
C ALA A 136 -4.39 12.01 -7.97
N VAL A 137 -3.27 11.92 -7.25
CA VAL A 137 -3.25 11.68 -5.80
C VAL A 137 -4.05 12.73 -5.03
N ALA A 138 -3.90 14.00 -5.37
CA ALA A 138 -4.65 15.09 -4.74
C ALA A 138 -6.17 15.03 -5.01
N ARG A 139 -6.61 14.34 -6.07
CA ARG A 139 -8.02 14.05 -6.37
C ARG A 139 -8.54 12.81 -5.68
N GLY A 140 -7.67 12.03 -5.01
CA GLY A 140 -8.04 10.83 -4.28
C GLY A 140 -7.51 9.52 -4.88
N THR A 141 -6.89 9.52 -6.07
CA THR A 141 -6.35 8.29 -6.66
C THR A 141 -5.20 7.73 -5.82
N GLN A 142 -5.35 6.49 -5.37
CA GLN A 142 -4.34 5.75 -4.62
C GLN A 142 -3.48 4.93 -5.59
N PHE A 143 -2.19 5.26 -5.70
CA PHE A 143 -1.23 4.46 -6.46
C PHE A 143 -0.68 3.36 -5.56
N VAL A 144 -0.95 2.10 -5.92
CA VAL A 144 -0.69 0.92 -5.08
C VAL A 144 0.27 -0.04 -5.77
N GLY A 145 1.27 -0.50 -5.03
CA GLY A 145 2.20 -1.51 -5.53
C GLY A 145 3.37 -1.78 -4.60
N VAL A 146 4.20 -2.73 -4.99
CA VAL A 146 5.30 -3.31 -4.20
C VAL A 146 6.52 -3.64 -5.08
N SER A 147 7.64 -3.99 -4.50
CA SER A 147 8.84 -4.47 -5.17
C SER A 147 9.49 -3.36 -6.04
N ASP A 148 9.66 -3.55 -7.36
CA ASP A 148 10.19 -2.53 -8.29
C ASP A 148 9.43 -1.20 -8.18
N PHE A 149 8.15 -1.25 -7.81
CA PHE A 149 7.32 -0.05 -7.63
C PHE A 149 7.84 0.89 -6.53
N THR A 150 8.66 0.43 -5.60
CA THR A 150 9.37 1.26 -4.63
C THR A 150 10.13 2.41 -5.30
N ALA A 151 10.70 2.18 -6.49
CA ALA A 151 11.40 3.24 -7.22
C ALA A 151 10.46 4.39 -7.63
N PHE A 152 9.23 4.07 -8.06
CA PHE A 152 8.20 5.07 -8.36
C PHE A 152 7.71 5.78 -7.09
N GLN A 153 7.45 5.04 -6.02
CA GLN A 153 6.95 5.55 -4.75
C GLN A 153 7.93 6.59 -4.16
N CYS A 154 9.21 6.22 -4.09
CA CYS A 154 10.26 7.11 -3.62
C CYS A 154 10.41 8.34 -4.52
N ALA A 155 10.41 8.15 -5.84
CA ALA A 155 10.54 9.26 -6.78
C ALA A 155 9.35 10.22 -6.72
N LEU A 156 8.12 9.73 -6.59
CA LEU A 156 6.92 10.55 -6.42
C LEU A 156 7.01 11.40 -5.15
N LEU A 157 7.36 10.77 -4.03
CA LEU A 157 7.55 11.46 -2.76
C LEU A 157 8.67 12.51 -2.84
N ALA A 158 9.83 12.15 -3.42
CA ALA A 158 10.97 13.06 -3.55
C ALA A 158 10.67 14.28 -4.45
N LYS A 159 9.90 14.08 -5.53
CA LYS A 159 9.63 15.13 -6.53
C LYS A 159 8.45 16.04 -6.18
N THR A 160 7.50 15.53 -5.40
CA THR A 160 6.21 16.25 -5.22
C THR A 160 5.71 16.26 -3.78
N GLY A 161 6.25 15.45 -2.89
CA GLY A 161 5.70 15.22 -1.56
C GLY A 161 4.41 14.40 -1.54
N ALA A 162 3.91 13.96 -2.71
CA ALA A 162 2.71 13.12 -2.79
C ALA A 162 3.01 11.71 -2.28
N THR A 163 2.02 11.11 -1.62
CA THR A 163 2.09 9.76 -1.06
C THR A 163 1.59 8.71 -2.04
N SER A 164 2.02 7.49 -1.85
CA SER A 164 1.54 6.29 -2.52
C SER A 164 1.47 5.15 -1.51
N TRP A 165 0.95 4.00 -1.91
CA TRP A 165 0.67 2.92 -0.99
C TRP A 165 1.53 1.69 -1.32
N ALA A 166 2.24 1.17 -0.32
CA ALA A 166 2.78 -0.18 -0.39
C ALA A 166 1.62 -1.15 -0.19
N GLY A 167 1.41 -2.02 -1.15
CA GLY A 167 0.25 -2.90 -1.13
C GLY A 167 0.39 -4.03 -2.16
N PRO A 168 -0.64 -4.87 -2.29
CA PRO A 168 -0.58 -6.05 -3.13
C PRO A 168 -0.34 -5.70 -4.61
N ALA A 169 0.13 -6.70 -5.34
CA ALA A 169 0.13 -6.70 -6.80
C ALA A 169 -0.94 -7.67 -7.32
N LEU A 170 -1.57 -7.34 -8.44
CA LEU A 170 -2.69 -8.12 -8.95
C LEU A 170 -2.34 -9.60 -9.14
N VAL A 171 -1.20 -9.91 -9.76
CA VAL A 171 -0.86 -11.28 -10.18
C VAL A 171 -0.37 -12.13 -9.02
N GLY A 172 0.52 -11.57 -8.17
CA GLY A 172 1.17 -12.32 -7.11
C GLY A 172 0.30 -12.56 -5.89
N ASP A 173 -0.59 -11.62 -5.59
CA ASP A 173 -1.36 -11.62 -4.35
C ASP A 173 -2.83 -11.92 -4.61
N LEU A 174 -3.46 -11.22 -5.54
CA LEU A 174 -4.88 -11.44 -5.88
C LEU A 174 -5.08 -12.53 -6.93
N GLY A 175 -4.08 -12.82 -7.74
CA GLY A 175 -4.14 -13.80 -8.83
C GLY A 175 -3.72 -15.22 -8.45
N VAL A 176 -3.41 -15.52 -7.20
CA VAL A 176 -2.96 -16.82 -6.71
C VAL A 176 -3.97 -17.94 -6.97
N GLU A 177 -3.51 -19.19 -7.06
CA GLU A 177 -4.39 -20.34 -7.03
C GLU A 177 -4.92 -20.54 -5.60
N GLY A 178 -6.17 -20.98 -5.47
CA GLY A 178 -6.85 -21.04 -4.18
C GLY A 178 -7.27 -19.66 -3.66
N GLU A 179 -7.43 -19.52 -2.36
CA GLU A 179 -7.82 -18.26 -1.72
C GLU A 179 -6.60 -17.36 -1.50
N PRO A 180 -6.72 -16.04 -1.71
CA PRO A 180 -5.72 -15.08 -1.30
C PRO A 180 -5.54 -15.06 0.22
N ASP A 181 -4.39 -14.56 0.68
CA ASP A 181 -4.12 -14.35 2.09
C ASP A 181 -5.15 -13.41 2.73
N ASP A 182 -5.74 -13.82 3.84
CA ASP A 182 -6.82 -13.12 4.52
C ASP A 182 -6.34 -11.80 5.16
N ILE A 183 -5.12 -11.77 5.69
CA ILE A 183 -4.51 -10.56 6.24
C ILE A 183 -4.25 -9.55 5.13
N MET A 184 -3.76 -10.03 3.97
CA MET A 184 -3.56 -9.16 2.80
C MET A 184 -4.89 -8.57 2.33
N LEU A 185 -5.96 -9.36 2.27
CA LEU A 185 -7.29 -8.88 1.90
C LEU A 185 -7.83 -7.85 2.90
N ALA A 186 -7.68 -8.08 4.20
CA ALA A 186 -8.07 -7.12 5.23
C ALA A 186 -7.29 -5.80 5.11
N CYS A 187 -5.97 -5.85 4.90
CA CYS A 187 -5.16 -4.65 4.67
C CYS A 187 -5.53 -3.92 3.37
N LEU A 188 -5.96 -4.64 2.34
CA LEU A 188 -6.44 -4.04 1.10
C LEU A 188 -7.77 -3.32 1.31
N ASP A 189 -8.68 -3.89 2.09
CA ASP A 189 -9.93 -3.26 2.49
C ASP A 189 -9.69 -1.99 3.31
N ASP A 190 -8.79 -2.03 4.30
CA ASP A 190 -8.32 -0.86 5.04
C ASP A 190 -7.81 0.26 4.12
N LEU A 191 -7.07 -0.11 3.07
CA LEU A 191 -6.58 0.85 2.08
C LEU A 191 -7.74 1.50 1.32
N PHE A 192 -8.74 0.71 0.92
CA PHE A 192 -9.90 1.21 0.18
C PHE A 192 -10.79 2.12 1.01
N THR A 193 -10.84 1.88 2.31
CA THR A 193 -11.74 2.57 3.25
C THR A 193 -11.07 3.73 3.98
N GLY A 194 -9.76 3.68 4.11
CA GLY A 194 -8.98 4.61 4.91
C GLY A 194 -9.15 4.41 6.43
N HIS A 195 -9.64 3.24 6.86
CA HIS A 195 -9.93 2.92 8.25
C HIS A 195 -8.93 1.95 8.89
N GLY A 196 -7.72 1.85 8.37
CA GLY A 196 -6.72 0.93 8.86
C GLY A 196 -6.44 1.06 10.36
N GLU A 197 -6.53 -0.05 11.08
CA GLU A 197 -6.18 -0.14 12.49
C GLU A 197 -4.66 -0.24 12.71
N GLY A 198 -3.92 -0.41 11.64
CA GLY A 198 -2.50 -0.66 11.65
C GLY A 198 -2.17 -2.15 11.65
N SER A 199 -0.89 -2.44 11.47
CA SER A 199 -0.38 -3.81 11.44
C SER A 199 0.75 -3.98 12.44
N GLY A 200 0.91 -5.18 12.96
CA GLY A 200 1.96 -5.50 13.92
C GLY A 200 2.43 -6.94 13.80
N TRP A 201 3.66 -7.19 14.19
CA TRP A 201 4.23 -8.53 14.26
C TRP A 201 5.04 -8.69 15.54
N ARG A 202 5.17 -9.94 15.98
CA ARG A 202 6.00 -10.27 17.13
C ARG A 202 7.46 -10.31 16.70
N MET A 203 8.29 -9.54 17.36
CA MET A 203 9.73 -9.68 17.25
C MET A 203 10.19 -10.88 18.09
N HIS A 204 11.15 -11.66 17.58
CA HIS A 204 11.85 -12.64 18.40
C HIS A 204 12.60 -11.90 19.50
N ALA A 205 12.52 -12.42 20.73
CA ALA A 205 13.27 -11.87 21.86
C ALA A 205 14.78 -11.99 21.55
N GLU A 206 15.41 -10.86 21.31
CA GLU A 206 16.87 -10.80 21.19
C GLU A 206 17.51 -10.86 22.56
N LYS A 207 18.67 -11.53 22.64
CA LYS A 207 19.45 -11.56 23.88
C LYS A 207 19.86 -10.13 24.24
N PRO A 208 19.84 -9.75 25.52
CA PRO A 208 20.36 -8.46 25.94
C PRO A 208 21.78 -8.24 25.43
N LEU A 209 22.14 -6.99 25.19
CA LEU A 209 23.51 -6.62 24.86
C LEU A 209 24.47 -7.04 25.99
N PRO A 210 25.78 -7.20 25.73
CA PRO A 210 26.76 -7.61 26.75
C PRO A 210 26.82 -6.71 27.99
N ASP A 211 26.34 -5.47 27.87
CA ASP A 211 26.24 -4.48 28.96
C ASP A 211 24.89 -4.53 29.72
N GLY A 212 24.05 -5.53 29.45
CA GLY A 212 22.75 -5.73 30.10
C GLY A 212 21.62 -4.86 29.58
N ARG A 213 21.88 -3.99 28.58
CA ARG A 213 20.81 -3.19 27.95
C ARG A 213 19.94 -4.07 27.05
N PRO A 214 18.65 -3.77 26.93
CA PRO A 214 17.81 -4.47 25.95
C PRO A 214 18.35 -4.26 24.53
N ALA A 215 18.41 -5.33 23.74
CA ALA A 215 18.86 -5.28 22.33
C ALA A 215 17.93 -4.37 21.50
N VAL A 216 16.66 -4.36 21.80
CA VAL A 216 15.66 -3.50 21.16
C VAL A 216 15.10 -2.52 22.21
N ARG A 217 15.02 -1.25 21.86
CA ARG A 217 14.39 -0.22 22.66
C ARG A 217 12.98 0.02 22.14
N ASP A 218 12.04 0.21 23.05
CA ASP A 218 10.73 0.74 22.70
C ASP A 218 10.91 2.14 22.09
N ILE A 219 10.59 2.27 20.81
CA ILE A 219 10.64 3.53 20.10
C ILE A 219 9.21 3.90 19.71
N TYR A 220 8.75 5.04 20.20
CA TYR A 220 7.48 5.61 19.82
C TYR A 220 7.71 6.84 18.95
N VAL A 221 7.22 6.80 17.71
CA VAL A 221 7.35 7.92 16.76
C VAL A 221 5.95 8.38 16.38
N LYS A 222 5.67 9.66 16.58
CA LYS A 222 4.37 10.25 16.29
C LYS A 222 4.44 11.18 15.08
N LYS A 223 3.50 11.01 14.15
CA LYS A 223 3.36 11.87 12.94
C LYS A 223 4.63 11.91 12.08
N ALA A 224 5.39 10.82 12.04
CA ALA A 224 6.55 10.71 11.16
C ALA A 224 6.14 10.25 9.76
N THR A 225 6.89 10.68 8.75
CA THR A 225 6.74 10.16 7.39
C THR A 225 7.26 8.72 7.35
N LEU A 226 6.39 7.76 7.04
CA LEU A 226 6.80 6.40 6.71
C LEU A 226 7.18 6.37 5.22
N TRP A 227 8.35 5.84 4.92
CA TRP A 227 8.85 5.74 3.55
C TRP A 227 9.82 4.57 3.41
N GLY A 228 10.09 4.15 2.19
CA GLY A 228 11.00 3.03 1.94
C GLY A 228 10.35 1.98 1.05
N GLY A 229 10.60 0.71 1.34
CA GLY A 229 10.15 -0.47 0.62
C GLY A 229 11.32 -1.40 0.28
N ASN A 230 11.34 -1.94 -0.94
CA ASN A 230 12.35 -2.90 -1.38
C ASN A 230 13.78 -2.34 -1.30
N LEU A 231 14.64 -3.01 -0.54
CA LEU A 231 16.02 -2.57 -0.26
C LEU A 231 16.84 -2.40 -1.52
N ALA A 232 16.78 -3.33 -2.46
CA ALA A 232 17.55 -3.26 -3.70
C ALA A 232 17.14 -2.02 -4.53
N MET A 233 15.85 -1.69 -4.55
CA MET A 233 15.35 -0.51 -5.23
C MET A 233 15.80 0.77 -4.53
N LEU A 234 15.76 0.83 -3.21
CA LEU A 234 16.28 1.96 -2.44
C LEU A 234 17.77 2.19 -2.70
N CYS A 235 18.57 1.12 -2.67
CA CYS A 235 20.00 1.18 -2.98
C CYS A 235 20.25 1.73 -4.40
N SER A 236 19.41 1.37 -5.38
CA SER A 236 19.55 1.87 -6.76
C SER A 236 19.25 3.37 -6.90
N LEU A 237 18.56 3.96 -5.93
CA LEU A 237 18.23 5.39 -5.92
C LEU A 237 19.23 6.26 -5.17
N VAL A 238 20.19 5.67 -4.44
CA VAL A 238 21.22 6.42 -3.70
C VAL A 238 22.02 7.31 -4.65
N GLY A 239 22.20 8.57 -4.26
CA GLY A 239 22.89 9.56 -5.08
C GLY A 239 22.06 10.13 -6.23
N THR A 240 20.80 9.73 -6.39
CA THR A 240 19.90 10.26 -7.43
C THR A 240 18.89 11.27 -6.85
N PRO A 241 18.29 12.13 -7.68
CA PRO A 241 17.24 13.06 -7.24
C PRO A 241 15.88 12.37 -6.98
N TYR A 242 15.81 11.04 -6.98
CA TYR A 242 14.62 10.23 -6.77
C TYR A 242 14.57 9.60 -5.37
N LEU A 243 15.67 9.65 -4.61
CA LEU A 243 15.67 9.23 -3.21
C LEU A 243 15.12 10.36 -2.32
N PRO A 244 14.05 10.13 -1.52
CA PRO A 244 13.49 11.14 -0.63
C PRO A 244 14.51 11.62 0.42
N GLN A 245 14.52 12.91 0.71
CA GLN A 245 15.33 13.52 1.76
C GLN A 245 14.44 13.78 2.98
N ILE A 246 14.17 12.74 3.76
CA ILE A 246 13.26 12.80 4.91
C ILE A 246 14.06 12.94 6.20
N LYS A 247 13.76 14.00 6.97
CA LYS A 247 14.32 14.20 8.32
C LYS A 247 13.32 13.72 9.37
N GLY A 248 13.75 12.85 10.27
CA GLY A 248 12.91 12.34 11.36
C GLY A 248 11.79 11.41 10.93
N GLY A 249 11.90 10.78 9.75
CA GLY A 249 10.98 9.78 9.25
C GLY A 249 11.25 8.38 9.79
N VAL A 250 10.36 7.44 9.46
CA VAL A 250 10.54 6.01 9.67
C VAL A 250 10.85 5.37 8.33
N LEU A 251 12.03 4.76 8.21
CA LEU A 251 12.44 4.03 7.02
C LEU A 251 12.02 2.57 7.17
N PHE A 252 11.18 2.10 6.26
CA PHE A 252 10.79 0.70 6.14
C PHE A 252 11.67 0.03 5.08
N LEU A 253 12.28 -1.10 5.43
CA LEU A 253 13.12 -1.89 4.53
C LEU A 253 12.53 -3.29 4.38
N GLU A 254 12.34 -3.68 3.14
CA GLU A 254 11.90 -5.01 2.73
C GLU A 254 12.99 -5.65 1.90
N ASP A 255 13.39 -6.85 2.26
CA ASP A 255 14.33 -7.66 1.49
C ASP A 255 13.71 -9.01 1.15
N VAL A 256 13.99 -9.50 -0.04
CA VAL A 256 13.49 -10.80 -0.54
C VAL A 256 14.51 -11.91 -0.33
N GLY A 257 15.27 -11.89 0.74
CA GLY A 257 16.10 -12.93 1.31
C GLY A 257 16.76 -13.95 0.38
#